data_0333de6728a341ba070639105b22a2cb
#
_entry.id   0333de6728a341ba070639105b22a2cb
#
_cell.length_a   1.000
_cell.length_b   1.000
_cell.length_c   1.000
_cell.angle_alpha   90.00
_cell.angle_beta   90.00
_cell.angle_gamma   90.00
#
_symmetry.space_group_name_H-M   'P 1'
#
loop_
_entity.id
_entity.type
_entity.pdbx_description
1 polymer ?
#
loop_
_entity_poly.entity_id
_entity_poly.type
_entity_poly.pdbx_seq_one_letter_code
_entity_poly.pdbx_strand_id
1 'polypeptide(L)'
;TELKNAVELFANDKTALAVGKEGDLNATTMSWGSIGELWGKPIVTVVVDHSRYTYSLMGLYDYFTITAFPKKMNGALDYIGSHSRKTDKNKIQNAGLTTMFTELGNPTFKEGNLIIECRTIYEAPIDVDNMLDDDIIKMYQDNKLKHTMFVGEIVNVWKR
;
A
#
# COMPACT_ATOMS: atom_id res chain seq x y z
N THR A 1 -7.59 -3.71 -21.98
CA THR A 1 -8.73 -2.88 -21.58
C THR A 1 -8.47 -2.21 -20.24
N GLU A 2 -9.26 -1.21 -19.90
CA GLU A 2 -9.12 -0.46 -18.64
C GLU A 2 -9.28 -1.35 -17.40
N LEU A 3 -10.20 -2.29 -17.43
CA LEU A 3 -10.37 -3.26 -16.33
C LEU A 3 -9.11 -4.10 -16.12
N LYS A 4 -8.49 -4.56 -17.19
CA LYS A 4 -7.22 -5.28 -17.11
C LYS A 4 -6.14 -4.43 -16.45
N ASN A 5 -6.03 -3.15 -16.83
CA ASN A 5 -5.05 -2.24 -16.25
C ASN A 5 -5.26 -2.02 -14.75
N ALA A 6 -6.50 -1.92 -14.29
CA ALA A 6 -6.83 -1.78 -12.88
C ALA A 6 -6.45 -3.02 -12.07
N VAL A 7 -6.66 -4.21 -12.60
CA VAL A 7 -6.25 -5.47 -11.95
C VAL A 7 -4.72 -5.62 -11.96
N GLU A 8 -4.07 -5.35 -13.09
CA GLU A 8 -2.61 -5.47 -13.24
C GLU A 8 -1.86 -4.57 -12.27
N LEU A 9 -2.39 -3.38 -11.99
CA LEU A 9 -1.78 -2.44 -11.04
C LEU A 9 -1.50 -3.08 -9.67
N PHE A 10 -2.40 -3.93 -9.21
CA PHE A 10 -2.27 -4.61 -7.91
C PHE A 10 -1.73 -6.03 -8.04
N ALA A 11 -2.13 -6.77 -9.07
CA ALA A 11 -1.78 -8.18 -9.21
C ALA A 11 -0.36 -8.41 -9.72
N ASN A 12 0.08 -7.66 -10.71
CA ASN A 12 1.33 -7.91 -11.42
C ASN A 12 2.31 -6.75 -11.38
N ASP A 13 1.82 -5.52 -11.43
CA ASP A 13 2.67 -4.35 -11.27
C ASP A 13 2.99 -4.17 -9.79
N LYS A 14 4.27 -3.95 -9.50
CA LYS A 14 4.67 -3.73 -8.11
C LYS A 14 4.41 -2.28 -7.73
N THR A 15 3.64 -2.12 -6.67
CA THR A 15 3.34 -0.81 -6.09
C THR A 15 3.85 -0.71 -4.68
N ALA A 16 4.16 0.51 -4.24
CA ALA A 16 4.53 0.80 -2.87
C ALA A 16 3.40 1.52 -2.15
N LEU A 17 3.04 1.00 -0.99
CA LEU A 17 2.20 1.70 -0.02
C LEU A 17 3.12 2.45 0.93
N ALA A 18 3.00 3.77 0.99
CA ALA A 18 3.79 4.61 1.89
C ALA A 18 2.88 5.39 2.83
N VAL A 19 3.31 5.53 4.07
CA VAL A 19 2.56 6.21 5.13
C VAL A 19 3.53 6.85 6.12
N GLY A 20 3.12 7.95 6.70
CA GLY A 20 3.87 8.68 7.72
C GLY A 20 4.13 10.13 7.35
N LYS A 21 5.21 10.65 7.89
CA LYS A 21 5.70 12.01 7.67
C LYS A 21 7.22 12.02 7.64
N GLU A 22 7.81 13.15 7.33
CA GLU A 22 9.26 13.31 7.43
C GLU A 22 9.76 12.92 8.83
N GLY A 23 10.75 12.03 8.88
CA GLY A 23 11.31 11.52 10.13
C GLY A 23 10.60 10.30 10.72
N ASP A 24 9.37 9.99 10.27
CA ASP A 24 8.61 8.83 10.75
C ASP A 24 7.72 8.29 9.63
N LEU A 25 8.31 7.50 8.74
CA LEU A 25 7.60 6.92 7.61
C LEU A 25 8.06 5.51 7.32
N ASN A 26 7.23 4.77 6.61
CA ASN A 26 7.57 3.47 6.07
C ASN A 26 6.88 3.26 4.71
N ALA A 27 7.45 2.36 3.94
CA ALA A 27 6.85 1.86 2.72
C ALA A 27 6.99 0.35 2.65
N THR A 28 6.01 -0.29 2.08
CA THR A 28 6.04 -1.73 1.79
C THR A 28 5.46 -1.96 0.41
N THR A 29 5.84 -3.06 -0.20
CA THR A 29 5.23 -3.49 -1.45
C THR A 29 3.82 -4.00 -1.16
N MET A 30 2.87 -3.60 -1.98
CA MET A 30 1.47 -3.97 -1.83
C MET A 30 0.97 -4.64 -3.10
N SER A 31 0.18 -5.71 -2.92
CA SER A 31 -0.41 -6.45 -4.03
C SER A 31 -1.92 -6.67 -3.89
N TRP A 32 -2.49 -6.47 -2.71
CA TRP A 32 -3.92 -6.66 -2.47
C TRP A 32 -4.61 -5.32 -2.31
N GLY A 33 -5.39 -4.97 -3.30
CA GLY A 33 -6.10 -3.70 -3.31
C GLY A 33 -7.05 -3.58 -4.47
N SER A 34 -7.73 -2.46 -4.51
CA SER A 34 -8.66 -2.12 -5.59
C SER A 34 -8.83 -0.62 -5.71
N ILE A 35 -9.32 -0.19 -6.88
CA ILE A 35 -9.71 1.18 -7.16
C ILE A 35 -11.17 1.15 -7.60
N GLY A 36 -11.97 2.05 -7.08
CA GLY A 36 -13.38 2.09 -7.43
C GLY A 36 -14.08 3.30 -6.86
N GLU A 37 -15.38 3.15 -6.66
CA GLU A 37 -16.25 4.18 -6.11
C GLU A 37 -16.98 3.61 -4.90
N LEU A 38 -17.05 4.40 -3.83
CA LEU A 38 -17.81 4.08 -2.63
C LEU A 38 -18.23 5.38 -1.95
N TRP A 39 -19.49 5.44 -1.52
CA TRP A 39 -20.06 6.62 -0.86
C TRP A 39 -20.00 7.91 -1.69
N GLY A 40 -20.09 7.78 -3.02
CA GLY A 40 -19.97 8.91 -3.92
C GLY A 40 -18.54 9.46 -4.06
N LYS A 41 -17.52 8.69 -3.71
CA LYS A 41 -16.11 9.09 -3.72
C LYS A 41 -15.25 8.12 -4.51
N PRO A 42 -14.25 8.62 -5.26
CA PRO A 42 -13.23 7.74 -5.80
C PRO A 42 -12.39 7.20 -4.65
N ILE A 43 -12.21 5.88 -4.58
CA ILE A 43 -11.52 5.25 -3.48
C ILE A 43 -10.45 4.27 -3.96
N VAL A 44 -9.46 4.05 -3.08
CA VAL A 44 -8.54 2.91 -3.13
C VAL A 44 -8.74 2.09 -1.87
N THR A 45 -8.88 0.77 -2.02
CA THR A 45 -8.79 -0.13 -0.88
C THR A 45 -7.40 -0.76 -0.83
N VAL A 46 -6.84 -0.89 0.36
CA VAL A 46 -5.58 -1.57 0.60
C VAL A 46 -5.75 -2.55 1.75
N VAL A 47 -5.08 -3.70 1.66
CA VAL A 47 -5.11 -4.72 2.70
C VAL A 47 -3.72 -4.85 3.28
N VAL A 48 -3.59 -4.62 4.58
CA VAL A 48 -2.29 -4.53 5.26
C VAL A 48 -2.18 -5.61 6.33
N ASP A 49 -1.08 -6.35 6.28
CA ASP A 49 -0.74 -7.37 7.27
C ASP A 49 -0.34 -6.70 8.60
N HIS A 50 -0.90 -7.20 9.71
CA HIS A 50 -0.62 -6.68 11.05
C HIS A 50 0.84 -6.82 11.48
N SER A 51 1.58 -7.75 10.87
CA SER A 51 3.01 -7.92 11.17
C SER A 51 3.89 -6.83 10.56
N ARG A 52 3.39 -6.08 9.58
CA ARG A 52 4.12 -5.01 8.92
C ARG A 52 4.16 -3.75 9.78
N TYR A 53 5.33 -3.10 9.81
CA TYR A 53 5.47 -1.81 10.49
C TYR A 53 4.50 -0.75 9.92
N THR A 54 4.23 -0.83 8.62
CA THR A 54 3.25 0.03 7.92
C THR A 54 1.87 0.00 8.59
N TYR A 55 1.44 -1.16 9.10
CA TYR A 55 0.14 -1.27 9.79
C TYR A 55 0.02 -0.32 10.97
N SER A 56 1.06 -0.22 11.80
CA SER A 56 1.06 0.69 12.94
C SER A 56 0.99 2.16 12.52
N LEU A 57 1.65 2.52 11.42
CA LEU A 57 1.61 3.87 10.88
C LEU A 57 0.25 4.22 10.26
N MET A 58 -0.43 3.24 9.66
CA MET A 58 -1.79 3.44 9.12
C MET A 58 -2.79 3.85 10.20
N GLY A 59 -2.61 3.40 11.43
CA GLY A 59 -3.43 3.80 12.58
C GLY A 59 -3.07 5.17 13.17
N LEU A 60 -1.88 5.70 12.87
CA LEU A 60 -1.39 6.97 13.41
C LEU A 60 -1.60 8.15 12.46
N TYR A 61 -1.57 7.91 11.16
CA TYR A 61 -1.60 8.97 10.14
C TYR A 61 -2.86 8.87 9.29
N ASP A 62 -3.40 10.01 8.90
CA ASP A 62 -4.69 10.12 8.21
C ASP A 62 -4.60 9.85 6.71
N TYR A 63 -3.39 9.83 6.14
CA TYR A 63 -3.16 9.69 4.71
C TYR A 63 -2.20 8.55 4.40
N PHE A 64 -2.29 8.03 3.19
CA PHE A 64 -1.30 7.15 2.61
C PHE A 64 -1.15 7.43 1.12
N THR A 65 -0.07 6.95 0.54
CA THR A 65 0.14 7.02 -0.91
C THR A 65 0.35 5.63 -1.50
N ILE A 66 -0.13 5.47 -2.73
CA ILE A 66 0.19 4.32 -3.57
C ILE A 66 1.05 4.85 -4.72
N THR A 67 2.23 4.28 -4.90
CA THR A 67 3.14 4.66 -5.96
C THR A 67 3.40 3.45 -6.86
N ALA A 68 3.11 3.59 -8.15
CA ALA A 68 3.49 2.62 -9.17
C ALA A 68 4.82 3.04 -9.82
N PHE A 69 5.57 2.05 -10.30
CA PHE A 69 6.94 2.24 -10.80
C PHE A 69 7.12 1.57 -12.15
N PRO A 70 8.07 2.06 -12.97
CA PRO A 70 8.49 1.30 -14.13
C PRO A 70 9.13 -0.03 -13.70
N LYS A 71 9.05 -1.05 -14.56
CA LYS A 71 9.53 -2.42 -14.27
C LYS A 71 10.99 -2.50 -13.86
N LYS A 72 11.82 -1.56 -14.32
CA LYS A 72 13.23 -1.48 -13.90
C LYS A 72 13.42 -1.31 -12.40
N MET A 73 12.39 -0.84 -11.69
CA MET A 73 12.41 -0.65 -10.23
C MET A 73 11.92 -1.88 -9.45
N ASN A 74 11.61 -3.01 -10.09
CA ASN A 74 11.10 -4.20 -9.40
C ASN A 74 12.03 -4.70 -8.30
N GLY A 75 13.34 -4.63 -8.51
CA GLY A 75 14.32 -5.00 -7.47
C GLY A 75 14.21 -4.15 -6.21
N ALA A 76 14.00 -2.85 -6.38
CA ALA A 76 13.79 -1.93 -5.25
C ALA A 76 12.50 -2.27 -4.49
N LEU A 77 11.42 -2.58 -5.20
CA LEU A 77 10.14 -2.96 -4.61
C LEU A 77 10.24 -4.29 -3.86
N ASP A 78 10.96 -5.28 -4.41
CA ASP A 78 11.24 -6.54 -3.73
C ASP A 78 12.01 -6.30 -2.43
N TYR A 79 12.98 -5.41 -2.46
CA TYR A 79 13.77 -5.07 -1.28
C TYR A 79 12.90 -4.48 -0.16
N ILE A 80 12.10 -3.45 -0.45
CA ILE A 80 11.25 -2.83 0.58
C ILE A 80 10.16 -3.76 1.10
N GLY A 81 9.70 -4.69 0.27
CA GLY A 81 8.70 -5.70 0.65
C GLY A 81 9.26 -6.83 1.51
N SER A 82 10.55 -7.15 1.39
CA SER A 82 11.20 -8.24 2.11
C SER A 82 11.99 -7.81 3.35
N HIS A 83 12.22 -6.51 3.53
CA HIS A 83 12.94 -5.95 4.68
C HIS A 83 11.99 -5.18 5.58
N SER A 84 12.10 -5.42 6.90
CA SER A 84 11.32 -4.68 7.90
C SER A 84 12.06 -3.40 8.33
N ARG A 85 11.34 -2.30 8.46
CA ARG A 85 11.90 -1.07 9.05
C ARG A 85 12.39 -1.29 10.48
N LYS A 86 11.86 -2.27 11.18
CA LYS A 86 12.30 -2.64 12.55
C LYS A 86 13.76 -3.10 12.57
N THR A 87 14.22 -3.76 11.52
CA THR A 87 15.57 -4.31 11.39
C THR A 87 16.44 -3.54 10.42
N ASP A 88 15.86 -2.89 9.43
CA ASP A 88 16.55 -2.05 8.45
C ASP A 88 15.88 -0.67 8.39
N LYS A 89 16.35 0.26 9.22
CA LYS A 89 15.81 1.62 9.31
C LYS A 89 15.99 2.44 8.04
N ASN A 90 16.97 2.06 7.22
CA ASN A 90 17.32 2.74 5.98
C ASN A 90 16.87 1.95 4.74
N LYS A 91 15.91 1.04 4.87
CA LYS A 91 15.53 0.12 3.78
C LYS A 91 15.13 0.85 2.49
N ILE A 92 14.49 2.00 2.58
CA ILE A 92 14.08 2.78 1.40
C ILE A 92 15.30 3.28 0.63
N GLN A 93 16.25 3.89 1.32
CA GLN A 93 17.51 4.35 0.73
C GLN A 93 18.35 3.18 0.21
N ASN A 94 18.44 2.09 0.99
CA ASN A 94 19.18 0.89 0.63
C ASN A 94 18.59 0.20 -0.61
N ALA A 95 17.28 0.36 -0.83
CA ALA A 95 16.60 -0.13 -2.03
C ALA A 95 16.87 0.75 -3.28
N GLY A 96 17.45 1.92 -3.11
CA GLY A 96 17.70 2.86 -4.20
C GLY A 96 16.52 3.79 -4.51
N LEU A 97 15.58 3.93 -3.57
CA LEU A 97 14.45 4.84 -3.69
C LEU A 97 14.74 6.19 -3.05
N THR A 98 14.27 7.25 -3.68
CA THR A 98 14.38 8.62 -3.18
C THR A 98 13.03 9.09 -2.66
N THR A 99 12.92 9.29 -1.36
CA THR A 99 11.69 9.79 -0.74
C THR A 99 11.47 11.26 -1.11
N MET A 100 10.24 11.57 -1.49
CA MET A 100 9.74 12.95 -1.60
C MET A 100 8.43 13.05 -0.83
N PHE A 101 7.97 14.27 -0.65
CA PHE A 101 6.73 14.54 0.07
C PHE A 101 5.77 15.34 -0.81
N THR A 102 4.49 15.02 -0.71
CA THR A 102 3.42 15.79 -1.35
C THR A 102 3.24 17.13 -0.65
N GLU A 103 2.43 18.02 -1.21
CA GLU A 103 2.09 19.29 -0.55
C GLU A 103 1.43 19.08 0.83
N LEU A 104 0.73 17.96 1.01
CA LEU A 104 0.12 17.59 2.29
C LEU A 104 1.12 16.95 3.26
N GLY A 105 2.37 16.75 2.84
CA GLY A 105 3.43 16.17 3.67
C GLY A 105 3.47 14.65 3.67
N ASN A 106 2.78 13.99 2.75
CA ASN A 106 2.76 12.53 2.68
C ASN A 106 3.93 11.98 1.87
N PRO A 107 4.56 10.88 2.32
CA PRO A 107 5.71 10.30 1.62
C PRO A 107 5.31 9.64 0.29
N THR A 108 6.15 9.82 -0.70
CA THR A 108 6.12 9.13 -1.98
C THR A 108 7.54 9.03 -2.53
N PHE A 109 7.72 8.65 -3.81
CA PHE A 109 9.03 8.37 -4.36
C PHE A 109 9.24 9.04 -5.72
N LYS A 110 10.43 9.63 -5.89
CA LYS A 110 10.84 10.30 -7.11
C LYS A 110 10.79 9.38 -8.33
N GLU A 111 11.10 8.10 -8.15
CA GLU A 111 11.16 7.09 -9.20
C GLU A 111 9.78 6.59 -9.66
N GLY A 112 8.71 6.96 -8.97
CA GLY A 112 7.35 6.56 -9.33
C GLY A 112 6.85 7.23 -10.60
N ASN A 113 6.05 6.51 -11.38
CA ASN A 113 5.41 7.03 -12.60
C ASN A 113 3.90 7.29 -12.44
N LEU A 114 3.30 6.77 -11.37
CA LEU A 114 1.93 7.08 -10.96
C LEU A 114 1.89 7.17 -9.44
N ILE A 115 1.36 8.26 -8.93
CA ILE A 115 1.23 8.49 -7.49
C ILE A 115 -0.24 8.79 -7.20
N ILE A 116 -0.82 8.04 -6.27
CA ILE A 116 -2.20 8.20 -5.81
C ILE A 116 -2.13 8.54 -4.33
N GLU A 117 -2.59 9.73 -3.96
CA GLU A 117 -2.66 10.16 -2.56
C GLU A 117 -4.07 10.00 -2.03
N CYS A 118 -4.19 9.34 -0.88
CA CYS A 118 -5.46 8.96 -0.30
C CYS A 118 -5.57 9.43 1.15
N ARG A 119 -6.78 9.87 1.52
CA ARG A 119 -7.17 10.08 2.91
C ARG A 119 -7.93 8.85 3.41
N THR A 120 -7.46 8.22 4.47
CA THR A 120 -8.15 7.07 5.07
C THR A 120 -9.51 7.50 5.62
N ILE A 121 -10.57 6.85 5.15
CA ILE A 121 -11.96 7.17 5.54
C ILE A 121 -12.67 6.00 6.22
N TYR A 122 -12.10 4.80 6.16
CA TYR A 122 -12.67 3.61 6.78
C TYR A 122 -11.58 2.55 6.99
N GLU A 123 -11.70 1.80 8.07
CA GLU A 123 -10.86 0.62 8.30
C GLU A 123 -11.69 -0.50 8.94
N ALA A 124 -11.40 -1.74 8.56
CA ALA A 124 -12.03 -2.92 9.14
C ALA A 124 -11.07 -4.11 9.12
N PRO A 125 -10.88 -4.80 10.26
CA PRO A 125 -10.19 -6.07 10.26
C PRO A 125 -10.91 -7.07 9.35
N ILE A 126 -10.15 -7.86 8.61
CA ILE A 126 -10.70 -8.96 7.82
C ILE A 126 -11.02 -10.09 8.80
N ASP A 127 -12.28 -10.50 8.82
CA ASP A 127 -12.81 -11.52 9.71
C ASP A 127 -12.97 -12.85 8.97
N VAL A 128 -12.23 -13.87 9.40
CA VAL A 128 -12.31 -15.21 8.83
C VAL A 128 -13.74 -15.78 8.91
N ASP A 129 -14.49 -15.43 9.96
CA ASP A 129 -15.86 -15.88 10.13
C ASP A 129 -16.82 -15.37 9.05
N ASN A 130 -16.45 -14.30 8.35
CA ASN A 130 -17.21 -13.74 7.24
C ASN A 130 -16.75 -14.25 5.87
N MET A 131 -15.74 -15.13 5.82
CA MET A 131 -15.24 -15.69 4.57
C MET A 131 -16.14 -16.84 4.10
N LEU A 132 -16.45 -16.86 2.80
CA LEU A 132 -17.33 -17.84 2.17
C LEU A 132 -16.57 -18.77 1.21
N ASP A 133 -15.27 -18.61 1.08
CA ASP A 133 -14.41 -19.41 0.22
C ASP A 133 -13.46 -20.26 1.06
N ASP A 134 -13.54 -21.59 0.89
CA ASP A 134 -12.77 -22.53 1.70
C ASP A 134 -11.27 -22.40 1.51
N ASP A 135 -10.80 -22.08 0.31
CA ASP A 135 -9.35 -21.93 0.03
C ASP A 135 -8.79 -20.68 0.71
N ILE A 136 -9.57 -19.59 0.75
CA ILE A 136 -9.17 -18.36 1.44
C ILE A 136 -9.16 -18.58 2.96
N ILE A 137 -10.17 -19.24 3.49
CA ILE A 137 -10.24 -19.59 4.93
C ILE A 137 -9.01 -20.41 5.31
N LYS A 138 -8.71 -21.44 4.53
CA LYS A 138 -7.55 -22.31 4.78
C LYS A 138 -6.23 -21.52 4.74
N MET A 139 -6.06 -20.63 3.76
CA MET A 139 -4.87 -19.77 3.66
C MET A 139 -4.67 -18.94 4.93
N TYR A 140 -5.75 -18.33 5.43
CA TYR A 140 -5.68 -17.51 6.65
C TYR A 140 -5.41 -18.34 7.90
N GLN A 141 -6.04 -19.50 8.04
CA GLN A 141 -5.88 -20.36 9.21
C GLN A 141 -4.50 -21.04 9.23
N ASP A 142 -4.06 -21.61 8.11
CA ASP A 142 -2.79 -22.33 8.02
C ASP A 142 -1.58 -21.40 8.25
N ASN A 143 -1.66 -20.16 7.80
CA ASN A 143 -0.57 -19.19 7.91
C ASN A 143 -0.78 -18.19 9.06
N LYS A 144 -1.87 -18.32 9.82
CA LYS A 144 -2.23 -17.41 10.92
C LYS A 144 -2.19 -15.95 10.50
N LEU A 145 -2.74 -15.67 9.32
CA LEU A 145 -2.76 -14.32 8.74
C LEU A 145 -3.73 -13.41 9.48
N LYS A 146 -3.32 -12.17 9.67
CA LYS A 146 -4.17 -11.09 10.19
C LYS A 146 -3.99 -9.87 9.32
N HIS A 147 -5.07 -9.38 8.74
CA HIS A 147 -5.09 -8.23 7.86
C HIS A 147 -6.19 -7.25 8.27
N THR A 148 -5.96 -5.98 7.97
CA THR A 148 -6.99 -4.94 8.03
C THR A 148 -7.14 -4.34 6.64
N MET A 149 -8.38 -4.12 6.22
CA MET A 149 -8.70 -3.40 5.00
C MET A 149 -8.88 -1.93 5.33
N PHE A 150 -8.17 -1.07 4.61
CA PHE A 150 -8.32 0.38 4.70
C PHE A 150 -8.93 0.90 3.42
N VAL A 151 -9.88 1.81 3.54
CA VAL A 151 -10.48 2.52 2.40
C VAL A 151 -9.97 3.96 2.44
N GLY A 152 -9.34 4.40 1.37
CA GLY A 152 -8.86 5.77 1.21
C GLY A 152 -9.61 6.50 0.12
N GLU A 153 -10.08 7.72 0.42
CA GLU A 153 -10.57 8.64 -0.60
C GLU A 153 -9.38 9.16 -1.40
N ILE A 154 -9.44 9.06 -2.73
CA ILE A 154 -8.41 9.62 -3.60
C ILE A 154 -8.56 11.14 -3.58
N VAL A 155 -7.52 11.84 -3.12
CA VAL A 155 -7.51 13.30 -3.03
C VAL A 155 -6.61 13.93 -4.09
N ASN A 156 -5.56 13.23 -4.53
CA ASN A 156 -4.66 13.69 -5.59
C ASN A 156 -4.12 12.52 -6.39
N VAL A 157 -3.86 12.74 -7.68
CA VAL A 157 -3.22 11.79 -8.59
C VAL A 157 -2.20 12.53 -9.46
N TRP A 158 -0.99 11.98 -9.54
CA TRP A 158 0.06 12.47 -10.44
C TRP A 158 0.55 11.33 -11.33
N LYS A 159 0.72 11.62 -12.61
CA LYS A 159 1.25 10.68 -13.59
C LYS A 159 2.39 11.33 -14.36
N ARG A 160 3.48 10.58 -14.57
CA ARG A 160 4.63 10.98 -15.38
C ARG A 160 4.72 10.18 -16.67
#